data_6dd9724969ee52e5a1c03e52d9980bc1
#
_entry.id   6dd9724969ee52e5a1c03e52d9980bc1
#
_cell.length_a   1.000
_cell.length_b   1.000
_cell.length_c   1.000
_cell.angle_alpha   90.00
_cell.angle_beta   90.00
_cell.angle_gamma   90.00
#
_symmetry.space_group_name_H-M   'P 1'
#
loop_
_entity.id
_entity.type
_entity.pdbx_description
1 polymer ?
#
loop_
_entity_poly.entity_id
_entity_poly.type
_entity_poly.pdbx_seq_one_letter_code
_entity_poly.pdbx_strand_id
1 'polypeptide(L)'
;MTAGGMHANDGVGQLPDDSLRQQQVNWQEDCGALSANKNDYAGLNALRSRMASAATSDDSASDDSLQLAVGVPIYFYFKLNTSQLVTKSQLANLTEIAKYAKEHHLTIHITGAADEATGTAKRNRTLSIARARYIAKQFINNGIEKSQMKAVSLGGIRQFAPKEANRFAMVVLKE
;
A
#
# COMPACT_ATOMS: atom_id res chain seq x y z
N MET A 1 54.62 -19.34 -3.98
CA MET A 1 54.44 -17.95 -3.56
C MET A 1 53.22 -17.43 -4.23
N THR A 2 52.13 -17.50 -3.58
CA THR A 2 50.84 -17.18 -4.10
C THR A 2 50.43 -15.82 -3.58
N ALA A 3 50.39 -14.84 -4.46
CA ALA A 3 49.73 -13.58 -4.17
C ALA A 3 48.22 -13.84 -4.08
N GLY A 4 47.71 -13.79 -2.88
CA GLY A 4 46.29 -13.81 -2.65
C GLY A 4 45.65 -12.61 -3.33
N GLY A 5 44.84 -12.88 -4.33
CA GLY A 5 43.98 -11.86 -4.90
C GLY A 5 43.05 -11.34 -3.83
N MET A 6 43.31 -10.16 -3.34
CA MET A 6 42.32 -9.38 -2.65
C MET A 6 41.28 -9.02 -3.68
N HIS A 7 40.18 -9.70 -3.63
CA HIS A 7 38.96 -9.10 -4.12
C HIS A 7 38.65 -7.94 -3.16
N ALA A 8 39.11 -6.77 -3.54
CA ALA A 8 38.48 -5.57 -3.11
C ALA A 8 37.03 -5.73 -3.58
N ASN A 9 36.18 -6.14 -2.69
CA ASN A 9 34.77 -5.91 -2.84
C ASN A 9 34.66 -4.40 -2.77
N ASP A 10 34.85 -3.78 -3.92
CA ASP A 10 34.47 -2.41 -4.11
C ASP A 10 32.99 -2.39 -3.78
N GLY A 11 32.72 -2.08 -2.54
CA GLY A 11 31.42 -1.62 -2.14
C GLY A 11 31.15 -0.37 -2.95
N VAL A 12 30.88 -0.58 -4.24
CA VAL A 12 30.09 0.33 -5.00
C VAL A 12 28.91 0.58 -4.12
N GLY A 13 28.86 1.77 -3.56
CA GLY A 13 27.75 2.18 -2.74
C GLY A 13 26.50 1.84 -3.51
N GLN A 14 25.98 0.68 -3.23
CA GLN A 14 24.65 0.34 -3.67
C GLN A 14 23.83 1.47 -3.13
N LEU A 15 23.41 2.31 -4.06
CA LEU A 15 22.28 3.18 -3.83
C LEU A 15 21.31 2.39 -2.97
N PRO A 16 20.81 2.96 -1.87
CA PRO A 16 19.85 2.27 -1.04
C PRO A 16 18.80 1.75 -2.00
N ASP A 17 18.84 0.48 -2.17
CA ASP A 17 18.14 -0.23 -3.19
C ASP A 17 16.67 0.11 -3.05
N ASP A 18 16.09 0.78 -4.02
CA ASP A 18 14.66 1.06 -4.06
C ASP A 18 13.84 -0.24 -3.95
N SER A 19 14.46 -1.37 -4.24
CA SER A 19 13.89 -2.69 -4.01
C SER A 19 13.68 -3.00 -2.53
N LEU A 20 14.45 -2.42 -1.62
CA LEU A 20 14.20 -2.52 -0.18
C LEU A 20 12.97 -1.73 0.26
N ARG A 21 12.54 -0.73 -0.51
CA ARG A 21 11.32 0.02 -0.26
C ARG A 21 10.07 -0.70 -0.75
N GLN A 22 10.22 -1.58 -1.74
CA GLN A 22 9.14 -2.37 -2.35
C GLN A 22 9.28 -3.85 -1.99
N GLN A 23 9.29 -4.19 -0.72
CA GLN A 23 9.38 -5.58 -0.37
C GLN A 23 8.07 -6.31 -0.55
N GLN A 24 8.15 -7.37 -1.31
CA GLN A 24 7.09 -8.34 -1.46
C GLN A 24 6.68 -8.90 -0.11
N VAL A 25 5.39 -8.86 0.15
CA VAL A 25 4.78 -9.60 1.25
C VAL A 25 4.71 -11.05 0.81
N ASN A 26 5.35 -11.97 1.54
CA ASN A 26 5.31 -13.38 1.19
C ASN A 26 3.93 -13.96 1.55
N TRP A 27 3.11 -14.11 0.52
CA TRP A 27 1.76 -14.65 0.68
C TRP A 27 1.74 -16.14 0.97
N GLN A 28 2.81 -16.88 0.67
CA GLN A 28 2.86 -18.31 0.98
C GLN A 28 3.01 -18.55 2.48
N GLU A 29 3.72 -17.66 3.16
CA GLU A 29 3.78 -17.68 4.61
C GLU A 29 2.66 -16.86 5.24
N ASP A 30 2.18 -15.82 4.53
CA ASP A 30 1.32 -14.80 5.12
C ASP A 30 0.13 -14.37 4.28
N CYS A 31 0.13 -14.43 2.99
CA CYS A 31 -0.98 -14.09 2.07
C CYS A 31 -0.67 -14.15 0.56
N GLY A 32 0.42 -14.74 0.07
CA GLY A 32 0.70 -14.90 -1.38
C GLY A 32 1.70 -13.92 -2.00
N ALA A 33 2.16 -14.20 -3.20
CA ALA A 33 3.29 -13.55 -3.85
C ALA A 33 2.97 -12.19 -4.49
N LEU A 34 3.96 -11.31 -4.54
CA LEU A 34 3.87 -9.95 -5.03
C LEU A 34 4.86 -9.61 -6.11
N SER A 35 4.43 -8.78 -7.02
CA SER A 35 5.28 -8.12 -7.99
C SER A 35 5.39 -6.63 -7.66
N ALA A 36 6.59 -6.14 -7.44
CA ALA A 36 6.84 -4.72 -7.31
C ALA A 36 6.84 -4.08 -8.71
N ASN A 37 5.91 -3.19 -8.97
CA ASN A 37 5.91 -2.40 -10.20
C ASN A 37 6.14 -0.93 -9.86
N LYS A 38 7.22 -0.35 -10.40
CA LYS A 38 7.59 1.06 -10.20
C LYS A 38 6.53 2.05 -10.70
N ASN A 39 5.60 1.60 -11.52
CA ASN A 39 4.54 2.45 -12.07
C ASN A 39 3.38 2.70 -11.09
N ASP A 40 3.36 2.04 -9.93
CA ASP A 40 2.29 2.24 -8.95
C ASP A 40 2.39 3.60 -8.22
N TYR A 41 3.52 4.33 -8.39
CA TYR A 41 3.67 5.69 -7.87
C TYR A 41 2.78 6.75 -8.55
N ALA A 42 2.28 6.48 -9.75
CA ALA A 42 1.39 7.42 -10.44
C ALA A 42 0.09 7.68 -9.66
N GLY A 43 -0.40 6.70 -8.89
CA GLY A 43 -1.56 6.86 -8.02
C GLY A 43 -1.32 7.77 -6.82
N LEU A 44 -0.06 7.94 -6.39
CA LEU A 44 0.29 8.76 -5.24
C LEU A 44 0.12 10.27 -5.53
N ASN A 45 0.30 10.69 -6.77
CA ASN A 45 0.09 12.08 -7.17
C ASN A 45 -1.39 12.47 -7.21
N ALA A 46 -2.28 11.53 -7.49
CA ALA A 46 -3.73 11.75 -7.47
C ALA A 46 -4.26 12.00 -6.04
N LEU A 47 -3.62 11.44 -5.01
CA LEU A 47 -3.98 11.69 -3.62
C LEU A 47 -3.77 13.14 -3.22
N ARG A 48 -2.68 13.77 -3.70
CA ARG A 48 -2.36 15.17 -3.39
C ARG A 48 -3.47 16.12 -3.85
N SER A 49 -4.07 15.86 -4.99
CA SER A 49 -5.17 16.68 -5.51
C SER A 49 -6.47 16.47 -4.72
N ARG A 50 -6.73 15.25 -4.23
CA ARG A 50 -7.93 14.94 -3.45
C ARG A 50 -7.85 15.42 -2.00
N MET A 51 -6.67 15.37 -1.39
CA MET A 51 -6.49 15.91 -0.01
C MET A 51 -6.58 17.43 0.02
N ALA A 52 -6.17 18.14 -1.02
CA ALA A 52 -6.38 19.57 -1.15
C ALA A 52 -7.86 19.96 -1.27
N SER A 53 -8.69 19.06 -1.82
CA SER A 53 -10.15 19.27 -1.93
C SER A 53 -10.92 18.91 -0.66
N ALA A 54 -10.38 18.04 0.19
CA ALA A 54 -11.01 17.62 1.44
C ALA A 54 -10.84 18.62 2.59
N ALA A 55 -10.03 19.67 2.42
CA ALA A 55 -9.80 20.70 3.42
C ALA A 55 -10.88 21.79 3.43
N THR A 56 -11.82 21.79 2.51
CA THR A 56 -13.00 22.64 2.54
C THR A 56 -14.17 21.83 3.05
N SER A 57 -14.35 21.90 4.36
CA SER A 57 -15.56 21.45 5.04
C SER A 57 -16.76 22.25 4.54
N ASP A 58 -17.70 21.61 3.91
CA ASP A 58 -19.08 22.03 4.00
C ASP A 58 -19.98 20.80 4.04
N ASP A 59 -20.85 20.82 5.05
CA ASP A 59 -21.78 19.78 5.45
C ASP A 59 -22.93 19.70 4.42
N SER A 60 -22.62 19.17 3.27
CA SER A 60 -23.66 18.68 2.38
C SER A 60 -23.43 17.18 2.21
N ALA A 61 -24.40 16.40 2.69
CA ALA A 61 -24.52 14.98 2.40
C ALA A 61 -24.60 14.79 0.89
N SER A 62 -23.45 14.92 0.22
CA SER A 62 -23.27 14.47 -1.14
C SER A 62 -23.22 12.96 -1.09
N ASP A 63 -24.01 12.33 -1.92
CA ASP A 63 -23.94 10.93 -2.30
C ASP A 63 -22.47 10.61 -2.65
N ASP A 64 -21.69 10.28 -1.61
CA ASP A 64 -20.29 9.89 -1.72
C ASP A 64 -20.24 8.39 -2.07
N SER A 65 -20.98 8.05 -3.12
CA SER A 65 -20.89 6.73 -3.73
C SER A 65 -19.47 6.55 -4.21
N LEU A 66 -18.77 5.57 -3.62
CA LEU A 66 -17.42 5.20 -3.99
C LEU A 66 -17.36 4.94 -5.50
N GLN A 67 -16.77 5.86 -6.25
CA GLN A 67 -16.60 5.68 -7.70
C GLN A 67 -15.52 4.62 -7.95
N LEU A 68 -15.97 3.39 -8.13
CA LEU A 68 -15.09 2.28 -8.46
C LEU A 68 -14.77 2.32 -9.94
N ALA A 69 -13.48 2.39 -10.26
CA ALA A 69 -12.98 2.30 -11.62
C ALA A 69 -11.64 1.58 -11.64
N VAL A 70 -11.37 0.91 -12.76
CA VAL A 70 -10.07 0.26 -13.00
C VAL A 70 -8.97 1.32 -13.04
N GLY A 71 -7.86 1.05 -12.34
CA GLY A 71 -6.72 1.95 -12.28
C GLY A 71 -6.84 3.13 -11.31
N VAL A 72 -8.00 3.35 -10.71
CA VAL A 72 -8.19 4.43 -9.73
C VAL A 72 -7.76 3.98 -8.34
N PRO A 73 -6.82 4.69 -7.67
CA PRO A 73 -6.37 4.34 -6.34
C PRO A 73 -7.39 4.71 -5.28
N ILE A 74 -7.62 3.79 -4.34
CA ILE A 74 -8.48 3.97 -3.17
C ILE A 74 -7.61 3.83 -1.93
N TYR A 75 -7.68 4.80 -1.02
CA TYR A 75 -6.81 4.87 0.15
C TYR A 75 -7.54 4.53 1.43
N PHE A 76 -6.91 3.69 2.24
CA PHE A 76 -7.33 3.30 3.59
C PHE A 76 -6.31 3.81 4.59
N TYR A 77 -6.71 4.72 5.46
CA TYR A 77 -5.80 5.36 6.42
C TYR A 77 -5.76 4.62 7.75
N PHE A 78 -4.57 4.59 8.35
CA PHE A 78 -4.30 3.87 9.59
C PHE A 78 -3.86 4.79 10.71
N LYS A 79 -4.20 4.40 11.93
CA LYS A 79 -3.73 5.07 13.14
C LYS A 79 -2.22 4.95 13.30
N LEU A 80 -1.64 5.87 14.05
CA LEU A 80 -0.21 5.88 14.34
C LEU A 80 0.23 4.54 14.95
N ASN A 81 1.35 4.00 14.44
CA ASN A 81 1.98 2.76 14.92
C ASN A 81 1.09 1.51 14.93
N THR A 82 -0.01 1.52 14.20
CA THR A 82 -0.94 0.39 14.14
C THR A 82 -1.29 0.01 12.70
N SER A 83 -1.91 -1.16 12.55
CA SER A 83 -2.65 -1.59 11.36
C SER A 83 -4.17 -1.49 11.58
N GLN A 84 -4.62 -0.58 12.44
CA GLN A 84 -6.03 -0.28 12.65
C GLN A 84 -6.45 0.91 11.80
N LEU A 85 -7.56 0.78 11.11
CA LEU A 85 -8.14 1.88 10.32
C LEU A 85 -8.51 3.07 11.22
N VAL A 86 -8.37 4.27 10.68
CA VAL A 86 -8.78 5.51 11.35
C VAL A 86 -10.30 5.48 11.60
N THR A 87 -11.06 5.07 10.59
CA THR A 87 -12.52 4.95 10.67
C THR A 87 -12.99 3.56 10.26
N LYS A 88 -13.96 3.01 10.99
CA LYS A 88 -14.54 1.71 10.67
C LYS A 88 -15.43 1.73 9.42
N SER A 89 -15.96 2.90 9.05
CA SER A 89 -16.75 3.08 7.82
C SER A 89 -15.99 2.69 6.56
N GLN A 90 -14.65 2.79 6.57
CA GLN A 90 -13.81 2.33 5.45
C GLN A 90 -13.95 0.82 5.17
N LEU A 91 -14.44 0.02 6.12
CA LEU A 91 -14.70 -1.41 5.90
C LEU A 91 -15.85 -1.65 4.92
N ALA A 92 -16.84 -0.76 4.89
CA ALA A 92 -17.92 -0.83 3.91
C ALA A 92 -17.38 -0.68 2.48
N ASN A 93 -16.44 0.24 2.30
CA ASN A 93 -15.77 0.44 0.99
C ASN A 93 -15.04 -0.81 0.52
N LEU A 94 -14.42 -1.57 1.44
CA LEU A 94 -13.76 -2.83 1.09
C LEU A 94 -14.75 -3.89 0.58
N THR A 95 -15.94 -3.93 1.15
CA THR A 95 -17.01 -4.84 0.69
C THR A 95 -17.48 -4.49 -0.71
N GLU A 96 -17.69 -3.20 -0.99
CA GLU A 96 -18.08 -2.71 -2.32
C GLU A 96 -16.98 -3.00 -3.38
N ILE A 97 -15.73 -2.74 -3.03
CA ILE A 97 -14.58 -3.04 -3.90
C ILE A 97 -14.51 -4.55 -4.20
N ALA A 98 -14.70 -5.40 -3.18
CA ALA A 98 -14.68 -6.85 -3.35
C ALA A 98 -15.78 -7.33 -4.27
N LYS A 99 -16.99 -6.79 -4.12
CA LYS A 99 -18.12 -7.10 -4.99
C LYS A 99 -17.82 -6.72 -6.44
N TYR A 100 -17.40 -5.48 -6.65
CA TYR A 100 -17.06 -4.97 -7.98
C TYR A 100 -15.93 -5.76 -8.65
N ALA A 101 -14.87 -6.10 -7.91
CA ALA A 101 -13.76 -6.88 -8.42
C ALA A 101 -14.18 -8.31 -8.86
N LYS A 102 -15.12 -8.93 -8.14
CA LYS A 102 -15.68 -10.24 -8.52
C LYS A 102 -16.53 -10.14 -9.77
N GLU A 103 -17.43 -9.17 -9.84
CA GLU A 103 -18.35 -8.98 -10.95
C GLU A 103 -17.61 -8.73 -12.28
N HIS A 104 -16.47 -8.05 -12.20
CA HIS A 104 -15.66 -7.69 -13.37
C HIS A 104 -14.37 -8.52 -13.53
N HIS A 105 -14.19 -9.58 -12.73
CA HIS A 105 -13.01 -10.45 -12.77
C HIS A 105 -11.67 -9.70 -12.65
N LEU A 106 -11.62 -8.66 -11.82
CA LEU A 106 -10.45 -7.79 -11.67
C LEU A 106 -9.46 -8.32 -10.64
N THR A 107 -8.19 -8.00 -10.86
CA THR A 107 -7.11 -8.22 -9.88
C THR A 107 -7.02 -7.04 -8.91
N ILE A 108 -6.85 -7.31 -7.63
CA ILE A 108 -6.73 -6.30 -6.58
C ILE A 108 -5.26 -6.10 -6.22
N HIS A 109 -4.73 -4.91 -6.49
CA HIS A 109 -3.38 -4.53 -6.10
C HIS A 109 -3.43 -3.71 -4.81
N ILE A 110 -2.70 -4.16 -3.79
CA ILE A 110 -2.68 -3.55 -2.45
C ILE A 110 -1.27 -3.05 -2.16
N THR A 111 -1.12 -1.79 -1.82
CA THR A 111 0.18 -1.18 -1.50
C THR A 111 0.14 -0.60 -0.10
N GLY A 112 0.91 -1.17 0.84
CA GLY A 112 1.00 -0.68 2.20
C GLY A 112 2.13 0.33 2.38
N ALA A 113 1.90 1.38 3.18
CA ALA A 113 2.86 2.41 3.49
C ALA A 113 2.85 2.80 4.98
N ALA A 114 3.99 3.26 5.47
CA ALA A 114 4.16 3.81 6.80
C ALA A 114 4.82 5.19 6.72
N ASP A 115 4.61 6.01 7.74
CA ASP A 115 5.25 7.31 7.86
C ASP A 115 6.71 7.15 8.28
N GLU A 116 7.66 7.59 7.44
CA GLU A 116 9.08 7.51 7.71
C GLU A 116 9.50 8.44 8.87
N ALA A 117 8.78 9.53 9.09
CA ALA A 117 9.09 10.49 10.14
C ALA A 117 8.87 9.92 11.56
N THR A 118 8.17 8.80 11.67
CA THR A 118 7.89 8.14 12.94
C THR A 118 8.38 6.70 12.95
N GLY A 119 9.29 6.39 13.88
CA GLY A 119 9.83 5.04 14.05
C GLY A 119 11.09 4.75 13.22
N THR A 120 11.57 3.52 13.33
CA THR A 120 12.75 3.04 12.58
C THR A 120 12.35 2.46 11.23
N ALA A 121 13.29 2.40 10.29
CA ALA A 121 13.07 1.79 8.97
C ALA A 121 12.53 0.36 9.08
N LYS A 122 13.09 -0.44 10.01
CA LYS A 122 12.64 -1.82 10.28
C LYS A 122 11.17 -1.85 10.74
N ARG A 123 10.80 -0.96 11.67
CA ARG A 123 9.42 -0.88 12.18
C ARG A 123 8.45 -0.42 11.10
N ASN A 124 8.82 0.59 10.33
CA ASN A 124 7.98 1.12 9.26
C ASN A 124 7.73 0.09 8.17
N ARG A 125 8.74 -0.71 7.85
CA ARG A 125 8.60 -1.86 6.96
C ARG A 125 7.61 -2.88 7.52
N THR A 126 7.74 -3.27 8.78
CA THR A 126 6.79 -4.19 9.42
C THR A 126 5.37 -3.64 9.41
N LEU A 127 5.20 -2.36 9.71
CA LEU A 127 3.89 -1.69 9.70
C LEU A 127 3.25 -1.63 8.31
N SER A 128 4.03 -1.29 7.29
CA SER A 128 3.51 -1.22 5.92
C SER A 128 3.05 -2.60 5.42
N ILE A 129 3.80 -3.65 5.74
CA ILE A 129 3.41 -5.04 5.48
C ILE A 129 2.12 -5.38 6.24
N ALA A 130 2.06 -5.09 7.53
CA ALA A 130 0.89 -5.38 8.36
C ALA A 130 -0.37 -4.68 7.86
N ARG A 131 -0.26 -3.46 7.35
CA ARG A 131 -1.36 -2.70 6.75
C ARG A 131 -1.85 -3.34 5.46
N ALA A 132 -0.94 -3.69 4.56
CA ALA A 132 -1.30 -4.41 3.33
C ALA A 132 -1.99 -5.74 3.64
N ARG A 133 -1.48 -6.51 4.61
CA ARG A 133 -2.09 -7.76 5.06
C ARG A 133 -3.47 -7.57 5.67
N TYR A 134 -3.65 -6.54 6.45
CA TYR A 134 -4.95 -6.24 7.05
C TYR A 134 -6.01 -6.05 5.96
N ILE A 135 -5.72 -5.24 4.95
CA ILE A 135 -6.63 -5.02 3.82
C ILE A 135 -6.86 -6.31 3.03
N ALA A 136 -5.79 -7.05 2.73
CA ALA A 136 -5.90 -8.34 2.03
C ALA A 136 -6.77 -9.34 2.78
N LYS A 137 -6.63 -9.42 4.12
CA LYS A 137 -7.48 -10.28 4.96
C LYS A 137 -8.95 -9.88 4.88
N GLN A 138 -9.26 -8.59 4.83
CA GLN A 138 -10.63 -8.13 4.64
C GLN A 138 -11.19 -8.56 3.28
N PHE A 139 -10.41 -8.50 2.21
CA PHE A 139 -10.84 -9.02 0.91
C PHE A 139 -11.07 -10.53 0.92
N ILE A 140 -10.21 -11.30 1.58
CA ILE A 140 -10.41 -12.76 1.75
C ILE A 140 -11.72 -13.02 2.51
N ASN A 141 -11.98 -12.28 3.57
CA ASN A 141 -13.24 -12.39 4.34
C ASN A 141 -14.48 -12.04 3.48
N ASN A 142 -14.31 -11.19 2.48
CA ASN A 142 -15.34 -10.88 1.49
C ASN A 142 -15.34 -11.85 0.28
N GLY A 143 -14.60 -12.95 0.36
CA GLY A 143 -14.60 -14.03 -0.63
C GLY A 143 -13.77 -13.75 -1.88
N ILE A 144 -12.76 -12.89 -1.81
CA ILE A 144 -11.75 -12.74 -2.85
C ILE A 144 -10.68 -13.82 -2.67
N GLU A 145 -10.30 -14.48 -3.74
CA GLU A 145 -9.24 -15.47 -3.72
C GLU A 145 -7.85 -14.80 -3.65
N LYS A 146 -6.90 -15.46 -3.00
CA LYS A 146 -5.52 -14.98 -2.93
C LYS A 146 -4.87 -14.79 -4.29
N SER A 147 -5.22 -15.62 -5.26
CA SER A 147 -4.78 -15.55 -6.66
C SER A 147 -5.18 -14.26 -7.36
N GLN A 148 -6.28 -13.62 -6.91
CA GLN A 148 -6.78 -12.37 -7.45
C GLN A 148 -6.15 -11.13 -6.79
N MET A 149 -5.23 -11.33 -5.86
CA MET A 149 -4.61 -10.23 -5.13
C MET A 149 -3.10 -10.18 -5.32
N LYS A 150 -2.59 -8.95 -5.42
CA LYS A 150 -1.16 -8.65 -5.34
C LYS A 150 -0.97 -7.57 -4.29
N ALA A 151 -0.08 -7.80 -3.30
CA ALA A 151 0.16 -6.81 -2.27
C ALA A 151 1.65 -6.44 -2.19
N VAL A 152 2.01 -5.17 -2.04
CA VAL A 152 3.38 -4.66 -1.90
C VAL A 152 3.51 -3.80 -0.65
N SER A 153 4.73 -3.68 -0.16
CA SER A 153 5.08 -2.80 0.93
C SER A 153 6.07 -1.74 0.46
N LEU A 154 5.76 -0.48 0.69
CA LEU A 154 6.67 0.64 0.44
C LEU A 154 7.59 0.93 1.64
N GLY A 155 7.36 0.30 2.79
CA GLY A 155 8.07 0.66 4.01
C GLY A 155 7.69 2.04 4.52
N GLY A 156 8.69 2.78 5.01
CA GLY A 156 8.52 4.17 5.40
C GLY A 156 8.62 5.11 4.21
N ILE A 157 7.69 6.05 4.08
CA ILE A 157 7.66 7.07 3.03
C ILE A 157 7.47 8.47 3.61
N ARG A 158 7.91 9.49 2.85
CA ARG A 158 7.74 10.93 3.15
C ARG A 158 7.18 11.70 1.97
N GLN A 159 6.25 11.11 1.26
CA GLN A 159 5.78 11.69 -0.01
C GLN A 159 4.65 12.69 0.17
N PHE A 160 3.94 12.61 1.28
CA PHE A 160 2.75 13.42 1.53
C PHE A 160 2.90 14.27 2.79
N ALA A 161 2.22 15.43 2.78
CA ALA A 161 2.02 16.27 3.93
C ALA A 161 0.51 16.45 4.16
N PRO A 162 0.05 16.39 5.40
CA PRO A 162 0.81 16.14 6.64
C PRO A 162 1.34 14.68 6.72
N LYS A 163 2.28 14.43 7.65
CA LYS A 163 2.93 13.11 7.78
C LYS A 163 1.96 11.93 7.97
N GLU A 164 0.80 12.19 8.55
CA GLU A 164 -0.29 11.23 8.74
C GLU A 164 -0.79 10.64 7.42
N ALA A 165 -0.71 11.41 6.34
CA ALA A 165 -1.10 10.98 5.00
C ALA A 165 -0.22 9.86 4.44
N ASN A 166 0.94 9.58 5.04
CA ASN A 166 1.83 8.48 4.67
C ASN A 166 1.47 7.14 5.37
N ARG A 167 0.41 7.11 6.17
CA ARG A 167 -0.03 5.93 6.93
C ARG A 167 -1.23 5.28 6.27
N PHE A 168 -1.01 4.62 5.14
CA PHE A 168 -2.11 4.08 4.35
C PHE A 168 -1.86 2.66 3.81
N ALA A 169 -2.93 2.06 3.31
CA ALA A 169 -2.87 1.04 2.28
C ALA A 169 -3.68 1.54 1.08
N MET A 170 -3.08 1.50 -0.08
CA MET A 170 -3.70 1.87 -1.35
C MET A 170 -4.18 0.62 -2.06
N VAL A 171 -5.38 0.66 -2.57
CA VAL A 171 -5.98 -0.41 -3.38
C VAL A 171 -6.23 0.11 -4.78
N VAL A 172 -5.79 -0.65 -5.78
CA VAL A 172 -6.02 -0.38 -7.20
C VAL A 172 -6.57 -1.63 -7.85
N LEU A 173 -7.67 -1.50 -8.57
CA LEU A 173 -8.23 -2.58 -9.39
C LEU A 173 -7.57 -2.57 -10.77
N LYS A 174 -7.18 -3.75 -11.26
CA LYS A 174 -6.57 -3.96 -12.58
C LYS A 174 -7.23 -5.13 -13.30
N GLU A 175 -7.24 -5.04 -14.62
CA GLU A 175 -7.62 -6.14 -15.50
C GLU A 175 -6.59 -7.28 -15.46
#